data_33feb2a3cf8573ce81f3a0ab94047bb6
#
_entry.id   33feb2a3cf8573ce81f3a0ab94047bb6
#
_cell.length_a   1.000
_cell.length_b   1.000
_cell.length_c   1.000
_cell.angle_alpha   90.00
_cell.angle_beta   90.00
_cell.angle_gamma   90.00
#
_symmetry.space_group_name_H-M   'P 1'
#
loop_
_entity.id
_entity.type
_entity.pdbx_description
1 polymer ?
#
loop_
_entity_poly.entity_id
_entity_poly.type
_entity_poly.pdbx_seq_one_letter_code
_entity_poly.pdbx_strand_id
1 'polypeptide(L)' 'MIVYTPFWKTLNLSRETTYTLIKNHHISSSTIDKLRKNKPITTVTINDLCRILNCSVDEILEYIPNDSDQIL' A
#
# COMPACT_ATOMS: atom_id res chain seq x y z
N MET A 1 4.63 13.93 1.48
CA MET A 1 3.39 13.13 1.54
C MET A 1 3.64 11.73 1.00
N ILE A 2 3.27 10.72 1.75
CA ILE A 2 3.38 9.33 1.27
C ILE A 2 2.14 9.00 0.44
N VAL A 3 2.36 8.42 -0.73
CA VAL A 3 1.31 7.95 -1.62
C VAL A 3 1.53 6.49 -1.98
N TYR A 4 0.47 5.76 -2.28
CA TYR A 4 0.51 4.33 -2.59
C TYR A 4 0.30 4.04 -4.08
N THR A 5 0.58 5.00 -4.94
CA THR A 5 0.51 4.80 -6.39
C THR A 5 1.33 3.58 -6.84
N PRO A 6 2.57 3.36 -6.33
CA PRO A 6 3.33 2.15 -6.70
C PRO A 6 2.62 0.85 -6.33
N PHE A 7 1.95 0.82 -5.17
CA PHE A 7 1.19 -0.37 -4.75
C PHE A 7 0.15 -0.77 -5.80
N TRP A 8 -0.63 0.19 -6.31
CA TRP A 8 -1.68 -0.10 -7.28
C TRP A 8 -1.11 -0.63 -8.60
N LYS A 9 0.04 -0.10 -9.04
CA LYS A 9 0.75 -0.63 -10.21
C LYS A 9 1.24 -2.06 -9.98
N THR A 10 1.86 -2.31 -8.85
CA THR A 10 2.37 -3.62 -8.48
C THR A 10 1.24 -4.65 -8.38
N LEU A 11 0.15 -4.27 -7.72
CA LEU A 11 -1.04 -5.11 -7.61
C LEU A 11 -1.60 -5.47 -8.99
N ASN A 12 -1.70 -4.49 -9.87
CA ASN A 12 -2.24 -4.67 -11.21
C ASN A 12 -1.38 -5.60 -12.07
N LEU A 13 -0.07 -5.64 -11.82
CA LEU A 13 0.87 -6.55 -12.50
C LEU A 13 0.93 -7.93 -11.84
N SER A 14 0.36 -8.09 -10.66
CA SER A 14 0.36 -9.34 -9.89
C SER A 14 -0.84 -10.20 -10.26
N ARG A 15 -0.90 -11.40 -9.67
CA ARG A 15 -2.09 -12.27 -9.76
C ARG A 15 -3.12 -11.93 -8.69
N GLU A 16 -2.79 -11.05 -7.76
CA GLU A 16 -3.66 -10.66 -6.67
C GLU A 16 -4.59 -9.53 -7.08
N THR A 17 -5.71 -9.43 -6.38
CA THR A 17 -6.69 -8.34 -6.47
C THR A 17 -7.00 -7.87 -5.06
N THR A 18 -7.70 -6.74 -4.93
CA THR A 18 -8.16 -6.29 -3.61
C THR A 18 -9.02 -7.37 -2.93
N TYR A 19 -9.83 -8.06 -3.72
CA TYR A 19 -10.65 -9.17 -3.22
C TYR A 19 -9.80 -10.32 -2.66
N THR A 20 -8.77 -10.76 -3.39
CA THR A 20 -7.92 -11.87 -2.92
C THR A 20 -7.04 -11.45 -1.75
N LEU A 21 -6.61 -10.19 -1.69
CA LEU A 21 -5.88 -9.68 -0.52
C LEU A 21 -6.74 -9.79 0.74
N ILE A 22 -8.01 -9.44 0.66
CA ILE A 22 -8.92 -9.50 1.80
C ILE A 22 -9.25 -10.96 2.14
N LYS A 23 -9.64 -11.76 1.16
CA LYS A 23 -10.15 -13.10 1.38
C LYS A 23 -9.07 -14.11 1.72
N ASN A 24 -7.95 -14.09 0.99
CA ASN A 24 -6.91 -15.13 1.09
C ASN A 24 -5.75 -14.74 1.98
N HIS A 25 -5.50 -13.44 2.15
CA HIS A 25 -4.32 -12.94 2.88
C HIS A 25 -4.68 -12.14 4.13
N HIS A 26 -5.94 -12.06 4.46
CA HIS A 26 -6.45 -11.40 5.68
C HIS A 26 -6.09 -9.92 5.79
N ILE A 27 -5.89 -9.25 4.66
CA ILE A 27 -5.77 -7.78 4.64
C ILE A 27 -7.16 -7.20 4.85
N SER A 28 -7.32 -6.30 5.81
CA SER A 28 -8.64 -5.75 6.11
C SER A 28 -9.12 -4.81 4.99
N SER A 29 -10.44 -4.73 4.82
CA SER A 29 -11.02 -3.76 3.88
C SER A 29 -10.70 -2.31 4.27
N SER A 30 -10.53 -2.05 5.58
CA SER A 30 -10.13 -0.72 6.05
C SER A 30 -8.71 -0.37 5.62
N THR A 31 -7.80 -1.35 5.59
CA THR A 31 -6.45 -1.16 5.06
C THR A 31 -6.49 -0.83 3.56
N ILE A 32 -7.30 -1.54 2.79
CA ILE A 32 -7.46 -1.26 1.37
C ILE A 32 -7.99 0.17 1.17
N ASP A 33 -8.94 0.61 1.98
CA ASP A 33 -9.46 1.97 1.92
C ASP A 33 -8.38 3.01 2.23
N LYS A 34 -7.53 2.74 3.24
CA LYS A 34 -6.40 3.62 3.55
C LYS A 34 -5.41 3.72 2.40
N LEU A 35 -5.15 2.61 1.70
CA LEU A 35 -4.29 2.61 0.52
C LEU A 35 -4.89 3.46 -0.61
N ARG A 36 -6.22 3.45 -0.78
CA ARG A 36 -6.88 4.31 -1.77
C ARG A 36 -6.79 5.79 -1.43
N LYS A 37 -6.82 6.11 -0.14
CA LYS A 37 -6.88 7.50 0.34
C LYS A 37 -5.54 8.05 0.79
N ASN A 38 -4.45 7.32 0.58
CA ASN A 38 -3.10 7.67 1.00
C ASN A 38 -3.03 7.97 2.51
N LYS A 39 -3.73 7.18 3.31
CA LYS A 39 -3.72 7.30 4.77
C LYS A 39 -2.64 6.43 5.38
N PRO A 40 -2.20 6.74 6.61
CA PRO A 40 -1.15 5.95 7.27
C PRO A 40 -1.53 4.49 7.43
N ILE A 41 -0.57 3.61 7.18
CA ILE A 41 -0.64 2.18 7.50
C ILE A 41 0.59 1.82 8.29
N THR A 42 0.56 0.68 8.97
CA THR A 42 1.69 0.25 9.78
C THR A 42 2.78 -0.38 8.90
N THR A 43 4.02 -0.36 9.41
CA THR A 43 5.13 -1.05 8.74
C THR A 43 4.90 -2.56 8.71
N VAL A 44 4.13 -3.13 9.66
CA VAL A 44 3.74 -4.55 9.62
C VAL A 44 2.89 -4.83 8.38
N THR A 45 1.94 -3.96 8.08
CA THR A 45 1.12 -4.07 6.86
C THR A 45 1.99 -3.95 5.61
N ILE A 46 2.92 -3.00 5.58
CA ILE A 46 3.86 -2.85 4.46
C ILE A 46 4.68 -4.13 4.27
N ASN A 47 5.18 -4.71 5.35
CA ASN A 47 5.91 -5.97 5.33
C ASN A 47 5.05 -7.08 4.70
N ASP A 48 3.79 -7.18 5.11
CA ASP A 48 2.88 -8.21 4.60
C ASP A 48 2.59 -8.03 3.11
N LEU A 49 2.37 -6.80 2.67
CA LEU A 49 2.14 -6.49 1.26
C LEU A 49 3.37 -6.84 0.41
N CYS A 50 4.57 -6.50 0.87
CA CYS A 50 5.81 -6.86 0.18
C CYS A 50 5.95 -8.39 0.06
N ARG A 51 5.64 -9.12 1.13
CA ARG A 51 5.70 -10.59 1.13
C ARG A 51 4.67 -11.19 0.17
N ILE A 52 3.43 -10.72 0.22
CA ILE A 52 2.33 -11.23 -0.61
C ILE A 52 2.59 -10.96 -2.09
N LEU A 53 3.03 -9.74 -2.41
CA LEU A 53 3.25 -9.32 -3.80
C LEU A 53 4.67 -9.61 -4.29
N ASN A 54 5.53 -10.14 -3.41
CA ASN A 54 6.93 -10.43 -3.72
C ASN A 54 7.64 -9.22 -4.33
N CYS A 55 7.59 -8.11 -3.62
CA CYS A 55 8.13 -6.83 -4.08
C CYS A 55 8.86 -6.11 -2.96
N SER A 56 9.53 -5.01 -3.29
CA SER A 56 10.23 -4.17 -2.33
C SER A 56 9.36 -2.98 -1.89
N VAL A 57 9.81 -2.26 -0.87
CA VAL A 57 9.04 -1.15 -0.27
C VAL A 57 8.73 -0.05 -1.28
N ASP A 58 9.68 0.27 -2.17
CA ASP A 58 9.49 1.28 -3.21
C ASP A 58 8.45 0.88 -4.26
N GLU A 59 8.05 -0.38 -4.29
CA GLU A 59 6.97 -0.88 -5.14
C GLU A 59 5.61 -0.86 -4.42
N ILE A 60 5.58 -0.38 -3.19
CA ILE A 60 4.36 -0.20 -2.38
C ILE A 60 4.04 1.28 -2.19
N LEU A 61 5.04 2.09 -1.85
CA LEU A 61 4.84 3.49 -1.53
C LEU A 61 5.98 4.35 -2.03
N GLU A 62 5.72 5.66 -2.12
CA GLU A 62 6.74 6.66 -2.44
C GLU A 62 6.45 7.97 -1.71
N TYR A 63 7.47 8.79 -1.53
CA TYR A 63 7.32 10.12 -0.99
C TYR A 63 7.19 11.13 -2.14
N ILE A 64 6.18 11.99 -2.04
CA ILE A 64 5.98 13.12 -2.95
C ILE A 64 5.92 14.39 -2.09
N PRO A 65 6.74 15.42 -2.35
CA PRO A 65 6.63 16.71 -1.66
C PRO A 65 5.22 17.28 -1.80
N ASN A 66 4.69 17.81 -0.69
CA ASN A 66 3.35 18.38 -0.66
C ASN A 66 3.31 19.53 0.33
N ASP A 67 2.61 20.62 -0.02
CA ASP A 67 2.50 21.83 0.82
C ASP A 67 1.78 21.57 2.14
N SER A 68 1.00 20.48 2.22
CA SER A 68 0.32 20.09 3.47
C SER A 68 1.22 19.34 4.44
N ASP A 69 2.47 19.01 4.06
CA ASP A 69 3.39 18.33 4.96
C ASP A 69 3.75 19.22 6.14
N GLN A 70 3.91 18.61 7.32
CA GLN A 70 4.33 19.33 8.51
C GLN A 70 5.75 19.87 8.36
N ILE A 71 5.93 21.10 8.81
CA ILE A 71 7.25 21.68 8.99
C ILE A 71 7.75 21.23 10.37
N LEU A 72 8.83 20.48 10.39
CA LEU A 72 9.43 19.96 11.61
C LEU A 72 10.61 20.81 12.07
#